data_7f1c6e023e02ef1f15766af517d7a1ce
#
_entry.id   7f1c6e023e02ef1f15766af517d7a1ce
#
_cell.length_a   1.000
_cell.length_b   1.000
_cell.length_c   1.000
_cell.angle_alpha   90.00
_cell.angle_beta   90.00
_cell.angle_gamma   90.00
#
_symmetry.space_group_name_H-M   'P 1'
#
loop_
_entity.id
_entity.type
_entity.pdbx_description
1 polymer ?
#
loop_
_entity_poly.entity_id
_entity_poly.type
_entity_poly.pdbx_seq_one_letter_code
_entity_poly.pdbx_strand_id
1 'polypeptide(L)'
;MDTLNHCPLCHGTHHRPFKTCQDHTVSGKSFDIVECERCGFRFTNPRPDPDDLGEYYESEDYTPHQDTSQGLIDTLYRWVRLYTLCSKRRLITSLVSAPPGRLLDFGCGTGAFLAHCRSHGWEACGLEPDAGAQEVAAATHGLTVEPPERIYDLPPDHFDVITLWHVLEHVPQLSDTITELRRTLAPTGTLVVAVPNCASLDAQYYGADWAAYDVPRHLYHFRPPDVHRLFDHFGMTVTDIRPMRLDAFYVSLLSEQARDGWLPRAPVAAALSVLWNAAHGHRSSAQLYLIRDDPPR
;
A
#
# COMPACT_ATOMS: atom_id res chain seq x y z
N MET A 1 16.73 11.91 -11.42
CA MET A 1 15.37 11.71 -12.03
C MET A 1 15.49 10.69 -13.14
N ASP A 2 14.78 9.56 -13.00
CA ASP A 2 14.71 8.45 -13.96
C ASP A 2 13.46 8.59 -14.85
N THR A 3 13.64 8.42 -16.16
CA THR A 3 12.53 8.47 -17.13
C THR A 3 12.31 7.09 -17.71
N LEU A 4 11.16 6.52 -17.38
CA LEU A 4 10.76 5.22 -17.92
C LEU A 4 10.33 5.35 -19.37
N ASN A 5 11.04 4.66 -20.26
CA ASN A 5 10.70 4.57 -21.69
C ASN A 5 9.64 3.49 -21.99
N HIS A 6 9.39 2.61 -21.02
CA HIS A 6 8.45 1.49 -21.16
C HIS A 6 7.47 1.46 -19.98
N CYS A 7 6.23 1.14 -20.27
CA CYS A 7 5.22 0.91 -19.25
C CYS A 7 5.63 -0.23 -18.30
N PRO A 8 5.66 -0.02 -16.98
CA PRO A 8 6.03 -1.06 -16.02
C PRO A 8 5.14 -2.31 -16.05
N LEU A 9 3.91 -2.17 -16.57
CA LEU A 9 2.94 -3.26 -16.59
C LEU A 9 2.90 -4.05 -17.91
N CYS A 10 2.99 -3.38 -19.07
CA CYS A 10 2.80 -4.04 -20.36
C CYS A 10 3.94 -3.82 -21.36
N HIS A 11 5.01 -3.14 -20.95
CA HIS A 11 6.17 -2.77 -21.76
C HIS A 11 5.85 -1.92 -23.02
N GLY A 12 4.65 -1.31 -23.09
CA GLY A 12 4.30 -0.35 -24.15
C GLY A 12 5.18 0.91 -24.07
N THR A 13 5.51 1.50 -25.23
CA THR A 13 6.45 2.63 -25.33
C THR A 13 5.79 4.00 -25.47
N HIS A 14 4.46 4.03 -25.66
CA HIS A 14 3.72 5.28 -25.82
C HIS A 14 2.94 5.61 -24.56
N HIS A 15 3.22 6.79 -24.02
CA HIS A 15 2.59 7.32 -22.82
C HIS A 15 2.04 8.71 -23.11
N ARG A 16 0.88 9.01 -22.55
CA ARG A 16 0.27 10.36 -22.62
C ARG A 16 0.22 11.00 -21.24
N PRO A 17 0.30 12.33 -21.13
CA PRO A 17 0.08 13.01 -19.86
C PRO A 17 -1.30 12.64 -19.29
N PHE A 18 -1.35 12.31 -18.01
CA PHE A 18 -2.61 12.08 -17.32
C PHE A 18 -2.91 13.20 -16.33
N LYS A 19 -1.95 13.55 -15.47
CA LYS A 19 -2.14 14.53 -14.42
C LYS A 19 -0.79 15.03 -13.89
N THR A 20 -0.72 16.32 -13.53
CA THR A 20 0.40 16.86 -12.75
C THR A 20 -0.07 17.05 -11.32
N CYS A 21 0.62 16.48 -10.35
CA CYS A 21 0.30 16.54 -8.92
C CYS A 21 1.47 17.19 -8.18
N GLN A 22 1.16 17.85 -7.06
CA GLN A 22 2.16 18.46 -6.19
C GLN A 22 2.48 17.52 -5.01
N ASP A 23 3.75 17.46 -4.64
CA ASP A 23 4.17 16.88 -3.36
C ASP A 23 3.86 17.87 -2.23
N HIS A 24 2.77 17.66 -1.53
CA HIS A 24 2.34 18.51 -0.42
C HIS A 24 3.04 18.16 0.90
N THR A 25 3.81 17.07 0.94
CA THR A 25 4.34 16.53 2.20
C THR A 25 5.78 16.95 2.47
N VAL A 26 6.64 16.95 1.45
CA VAL A 26 8.09 17.18 1.63
C VAL A 26 8.62 18.29 0.76
N SER A 27 8.62 18.13 -0.56
CA SER A 27 9.40 19.00 -1.46
C SER A 27 8.64 20.19 -2.01
N GLY A 28 7.33 20.19 -2.00
CA GLY A 28 6.49 21.20 -2.67
C GLY A 28 6.60 21.16 -4.21
N LYS A 29 7.40 20.26 -4.80
CA LYS A 29 7.60 20.14 -6.24
C LYS A 29 6.42 19.45 -6.91
N SER A 30 6.26 19.69 -8.21
CA SER A 30 5.25 19.00 -9.03
C SER A 30 5.87 17.84 -9.80
N PHE A 31 5.10 16.76 -9.92
CA PHE A 31 5.47 15.55 -10.64
C PHE A 31 4.35 15.13 -11.59
N ASP A 32 4.73 14.58 -12.73
CA ASP A 32 3.77 14.14 -13.73
C ASP A 32 3.42 12.66 -13.56
N ILE A 33 2.14 12.39 -13.64
CA ILE A 33 1.60 11.05 -13.79
C ILE A 33 1.26 10.88 -15.26
N VAL A 34 1.77 9.82 -15.87
CA VAL A 34 1.47 9.47 -17.27
C VAL A 34 0.58 8.23 -17.32
N GLU A 35 -0.14 8.09 -18.43
CA GLU A 35 -0.98 6.93 -18.71
C GLU A 35 -0.46 6.20 -19.95
N CYS A 36 -0.21 4.90 -19.85
CA CYS A 36 0.18 4.06 -20.96
C CYS A 36 -0.96 3.96 -21.98
N GLU A 37 -0.71 4.30 -23.25
CA GLU A 37 -1.74 4.26 -24.31
C GLU A 37 -2.19 2.84 -24.64
N ARG A 38 -1.31 1.83 -24.41
CA ARG A 38 -1.62 0.43 -24.69
C ARG A 38 -2.53 -0.22 -23.66
N CYS A 39 -2.27 0.00 -22.35
CA CYS A 39 -2.96 -0.71 -21.29
C CYS A 39 -3.73 0.21 -20.31
N GLY A 40 -3.49 1.52 -20.38
CA GLY A 40 -4.10 2.50 -19.50
C GLY A 40 -3.49 2.56 -18.09
N PHE A 41 -2.40 1.82 -17.82
CA PHE A 41 -1.71 1.86 -16.54
C PHE A 41 -1.10 3.24 -16.29
N ARG A 42 -1.20 3.72 -15.05
CA ARG A 42 -0.73 5.05 -14.65
C ARG A 42 0.46 4.94 -13.73
N PHE A 43 1.48 5.77 -13.96
CA PHE A 43 2.70 5.77 -13.17
C PHE A 43 3.35 7.15 -13.19
N THR A 44 4.10 7.48 -12.14
CA THR A 44 4.88 8.71 -12.02
C THR A 44 6.06 8.65 -12.99
N ASN A 45 6.18 9.64 -13.88
CA ASN A 45 7.24 9.68 -14.90
C ASN A 45 7.47 11.11 -15.42
N PRO A 46 8.68 11.73 -15.30
CA PRO A 46 9.85 11.13 -14.64
C PRO A 46 9.66 10.95 -13.11
N ARG A 47 10.40 10.04 -12.55
CA ARG A 47 10.41 9.73 -11.11
C ARG A 47 11.79 9.95 -10.51
N PRO A 48 11.95 10.14 -9.18
CA PRO A 48 13.27 10.15 -8.55
C PRO A 48 14.04 8.86 -8.84
N ASP A 49 15.35 8.97 -8.94
CA ASP A 49 16.20 7.78 -8.97
C ASP A 49 16.03 6.98 -7.66
N PRO A 50 16.17 5.65 -7.68
CA PRO A 50 15.96 4.84 -6.47
C PRO A 50 16.79 5.32 -5.27
N ASP A 51 18.02 5.79 -5.51
CA ASP A 51 18.92 6.29 -4.48
C ASP A 51 18.47 7.63 -3.88
N ASP A 52 17.74 8.45 -4.64
CA ASP A 52 17.22 9.75 -4.23
C ASP A 52 15.83 9.66 -3.59
N LEU A 53 15.18 8.51 -3.68
CA LEU A 53 13.79 8.35 -3.22
C LEU A 53 13.67 8.59 -1.70
N GLY A 54 14.71 8.25 -0.94
CA GLY A 54 14.79 8.45 0.50
C GLY A 54 14.55 9.89 0.94
N GLU A 55 15.03 10.88 0.18
CA GLU A 55 14.86 12.31 0.48
C GLU A 55 13.39 12.73 0.56
N TYR A 56 12.48 12.03 -0.13
CA TYR A 56 11.05 12.31 -0.15
C TYR A 56 10.27 11.65 1.01
N TYR A 57 10.97 10.92 1.88
CA TYR A 57 10.41 10.36 3.13
C TYR A 57 10.88 11.14 4.36
N GLU A 58 11.86 12.05 4.22
CA GLU A 58 12.38 12.88 5.31
C GLU A 58 11.45 14.07 5.59
N SER A 59 10.35 13.87 6.31
CA SER A 59 9.53 14.96 6.84
C SER A 59 9.16 14.72 8.29
N GLU A 60 9.01 15.80 9.08
CA GLU A 60 8.51 15.72 10.46
C GLU A 60 7.08 15.12 10.52
N ASP A 61 6.29 15.30 9.46
CA ASP A 61 4.93 14.79 9.35
C ASP A 61 4.87 13.30 9.00
N TYR A 62 5.96 12.72 8.47
CA TYR A 62 6.07 11.30 8.14
C TYR A 62 6.57 10.46 9.32
N THR A 63 7.01 11.13 10.40
CA THR A 63 7.40 10.44 11.64
C THR A 63 6.14 9.80 12.25
N PRO A 64 6.15 8.49 12.58
CA PRO A 64 5.04 7.87 13.29
C PRO A 64 4.78 8.68 14.56
N HIS A 65 3.58 9.25 14.69
CA HIS A 65 3.21 10.10 15.81
C HIS A 65 3.66 9.48 17.13
N GLN A 66 4.61 10.14 17.80
CA GLN A 66 4.97 9.79 19.17
C GLN A 66 3.75 10.08 20.06
N ASP A 67 3.35 9.11 20.87
CA ASP A 67 2.22 9.14 21.79
C ASP A 67 2.44 10.21 22.91
N THR A 68 2.39 11.51 22.58
CA THR A 68 2.72 12.58 23.54
C THR A 68 1.55 13.50 23.92
N SER A 69 0.38 13.36 23.32
CA SER A 69 -0.78 14.15 23.70
C SER A 69 -1.83 13.33 24.47
N GLN A 70 -2.35 13.88 25.58
CA GLN A 70 -3.41 13.28 26.41
C GLN A 70 -4.75 13.95 26.07
N GLY A 71 -5.49 13.39 25.11
CA GLY A 71 -6.77 13.94 24.67
C GLY A 71 -7.77 12.89 24.18
N LEU A 72 -9.03 13.31 24.01
CA LEU A 72 -10.09 12.46 23.43
C LEU A 72 -9.75 11.99 22.01
N ILE A 73 -9.04 12.81 21.23
CA ILE A 73 -8.62 12.52 19.87
C ILE A 73 -7.62 11.35 19.87
N ASP A 74 -6.66 11.33 20.81
CA ASP A 74 -5.67 10.25 20.92
C ASP A 74 -6.33 8.94 21.34
N THR A 75 -7.30 9.02 22.24
CA THR A 75 -8.07 7.84 22.64
C THR A 75 -8.81 7.27 21.43
N LEU A 76 -9.46 8.11 20.62
CA LEU A 76 -10.12 7.67 19.39
C LEU A 76 -9.13 7.08 18.38
N TYR A 77 -7.97 7.72 18.18
CA TYR A 77 -6.91 7.24 17.31
C TYR A 77 -6.41 5.85 17.75
N ARG A 78 -6.15 5.65 19.05
CA ARG A 78 -5.76 4.34 19.59
C ARG A 78 -6.82 3.27 19.34
N TRP A 79 -8.10 3.60 19.52
CA TRP A 79 -9.20 2.68 19.22
C TRP A 79 -9.27 2.30 17.75
N VAL A 80 -9.15 3.27 16.84
CA VAL A 80 -9.14 3.03 15.40
C VAL A 80 -7.93 2.18 15.02
N ARG A 81 -6.74 2.48 15.56
CA ARG A 81 -5.53 1.69 15.35
C ARG A 81 -5.70 0.24 15.80
N LEU A 82 -6.18 0.03 17.03
CA LEU A 82 -6.43 -1.32 17.56
C LEU A 82 -7.48 -2.06 16.72
N TYR A 83 -8.58 -1.40 16.35
CA TYR A 83 -9.59 -1.98 15.48
C TYR A 83 -8.99 -2.42 14.14
N THR A 84 -8.14 -1.60 13.53
CA THR A 84 -7.46 -1.89 12.26
C THR A 84 -6.53 -3.09 12.40
N LEU A 85 -5.69 -3.13 13.44
CA LEU A 85 -4.80 -4.27 13.71
C LEU A 85 -5.59 -5.57 13.93
N CYS A 86 -6.64 -5.53 14.74
CA CYS A 86 -7.51 -6.68 14.97
C CYS A 86 -8.22 -7.13 13.69
N SER A 87 -8.67 -6.20 12.86
CA SER A 87 -9.34 -6.48 11.60
C SER A 87 -8.38 -7.13 10.59
N LYS A 88 -7.18 -6.57 10.42
CA LYS A 88 -6.11 -7.13 9.59
C LYS A 88 -5.76 -8.56 10.05
N ARG A 89 -5.53 -8.77 11.34
CA ARG A 89 -5.23 -10.10 11.89
C ARG A 89 -6.38 -11.08 11.68
N ARG A 90 -7.64 -10.70 11.93
CA ARG A 90 -8.80 -11.57 11.68
C ARG A 90 -8.89 -11.97 10.21
N LEU A 91 -8.60 -11.03 9.30
CA LEU A 91 -8.56 -11.32 7.88
C LEU A 91 -7.53 -12.42 7.60
N ILE A 92 -6.25 -12.22 7.96
CA ILE A 92 -5.20 -13.21 7.65
C ILE A 92 -5.48 -14.56 8.34
N THR A 93 -6.05 -14.55 9.55
CA THR A 93 -6.47 -15.77 10.25
C THR A 93 -7.53 -16.55 9.46
N SER A 94 -8.43 -15.86 8.76
CA SER A 94 -9.46 -16.51 7.94
C SER A 94 -8.93 -17.09 6.62
N LEU A 95 -7.70 -16.78 6.23
CA LEU A 95 -7.08 -17.25 4.99
C LEU A 95 -6.31 -18.56 5.16
N VAL A 96 -6.04 -18.97 6.39
CA VAL A 96 -5.21 -20.13 6.73
C VAL A 96 -6.10 -21.26 7.30
N SER A 97 -5.88 -22.48 6.82
CA SER A 97 -6.68 -23.65 7.25
C SER A 97 -6.42 -24.05 8.70
N ALA A 98 -5.20 -23.83 9.20
CA ALA A 98 -4.78 -24.15 10.57
C ALA A 98 -4.03 -22.95 11.19
N PRO A 99 -4.74 -21.89 11.62
CA PRO A 99 -4.11 -20.75 12.24
C PRO A 99 -3.67 -21.06 13.69
N PRO A 100 -2.62 -20.36 14.21
CA PRO A 100 -1.81 -19.38 13.49
C PRO A 100 -0.81 -20.02 12.51
N GLY A 101 -0.44 -19.28 11.47
CA GLY A 101 0.51 -19.71 10.44
C GLY A 101 1.76 -18.86 10.41
N ARG A 102 2.51 -18.92 9.30
CA ARG A 102 3.71 -18.15 9.01
C ARG A 102 3.35 -16.94 8.16
N LEU A 103 3.71 -15.75 8.64
CA LEU A 103 3.40 -14.44 8.06
C LEU A 103 4.69 -13.74 7.64
N LEU A 104 4.74 -13.24 6.41
CA LEU A 104 5.66 -12.20 6.00
C LEU A 104 4.88 -10.88 5.84
N ASP A 105 5.30 -9.82 6.52
CA ASP A 105 4.79 -8.46 6.32
C ASP A 105 5.87 -7.65 5.59
N PHE A 106 5.69 -7.44 4.30
CA PHE A 106 6.61 -6.71 3.45
C PHE A 106 6.26 -5.22 3.47
N GLY A 107 7.20 -4.38 3.94
CA GLY A 107 6.94 -2.97 4.29
C GLY A 107 6.21 -2.86 5.63
N CYS A 108 6.75 -3.50 6.68
CA CYS A 108 6.06 -3.62 7.96
C CYS A 108 6.10 -2.36 8.83
N GLY A 109 6.80 -1.30 8.39
CA GLY A 109 6.97 -0.06 9.14
C GLY A 109 7.54 -0.31 10.54
N THR A 110 6.98 0.35 11.54
CA THR A 110 7.37 0.22 12.95
C THR A 110 6.99 -1.12 13.61
N GLY A 111 6.53 -2.10 12.83
CA GLY A 111 6.27 -3.47 13.30
C GLY A 111 5.01 -3.66 14.15
N ALA A 112 4.13 -2.67 14.26
CA ALA A 112 2.94 -2.75 15.12
C ALA A 112 2.00 -3.92 14.74
N PHE A 113 1.81 -4.18 13.44
CA PHE A 113 1.01 -5.30 12.97
C PHE A 113 1.69 -6.65 13.23
N LEU A 114 3.00 -6.73 12.99
CA LEU A 114 3.81 -7.91 13.32
C LEU A 114 3.73 -8.26 14.80
N ALA A 115 3.95 -7.27 15.68
CA ALA A 115 3.85 -7.46 17.13
C ALA A 115 2.48 -7.99 17.54
N HIS A 116 1.41 -7.41 16.95
CA HIS A 116 0.04 -7.85 17.19
C HIS A 116 -0.19 -9.30 16.71
N CYS A 117 0.36 -9.69 15.57
CA CYS A 117 0.26 -11.06 15.08
C CYS A 117 1.06 -12.05 15.96
N ARG A 118 2.30 -11.71 16.33
CA ARG A 118 3.14 -12.53 17.23
C ARG A 118 2.48 -12.77 18.58
N SER A 119 1.86 -11.74 19.18
CA SER A 119 1.14 -11.88 20.46
C SER A 119 -0.07 -12.82 20.38
N HIS A 120 -0.50 -13.19 19.16
CA HIS A 120 -1.57 -14.16 18.89
C HIS A 120 -1.06 -15.46 18.26
N GLY A 121 0.24 -15.76 18.44
CA GLY A 121 0.85 -17.03 18.08
C GLY A 121 1.34 -17.15 16.64
N TRP A 122 1.26 -16.09 15.81
CA TRP A 122 1.82 -16.12 14.45
C TRP A 122 3.35 -16.16 14.48
N GLU A 123 3.92 -16.98 13.63
CA GLU A 123 5.33 -16.91 13.27
C GLU A 123 5.48 -15.81 12.20
N ALA A 124 5.87 -14.60 12.63
CA ALA A 124 5.83 -13.43 11.78
C ALA A 124 7.23 -12.86 11.53
N CYS A 125 7.56 -12.65 10.26
CA CYS A 125 8.76 -12.01 9.74
C CYS A 125 8.38 -10.65 9.12
N GLY A 126 9.22 -9.64 9.26
CA GLY A 126 9.01 -8.31 8.70
C GLY A 126 10.20 -7.82 7.91
N LEU A 127 9.93 -7.21 6.77
CA LEU A 127 10.91 -6.50 5.96
C LEU A 127 10.50 -5.03 5.83
N GLU A 128 11.46 -4.10 6.01
CA GLU A 128 11.21 -2.66 5.98
C GLU A 128 12.46 -1.91 5.48
N PRO A 129 12.37 -1.02 4.49
CA PRO A 129 13.53 -0.27 4.00
C PRO A 129 14.01 0.83 4.97
N ASP A 130 13.12 1.43 5.77
CA ASP A 130 13.47 2.55 6.65
C ASP A 130 14.15 2.07 7.94
N ALA A 131 15.42 2.44 8.11
CA ALA A 131 16.22 2.06 9.29
C ALA A 131 15.64 2.63 10.58
N GLY A 132 15.05 3.84 10.55
CA GLY A 132 14.40 4.45 11.70
C GLY A 132 13.17 3.66 12.15
N ALA A 133 12.35 3.20 11.19
CA ALA A 133 11.20 2.33 11.48
C ALA A 133 11.66 0.97 12.06
N GLN A 134 12.76 0.39 11.54
CA GLN A 134 13.36 -0.84 12.09
C GLN A 134 13.83 -0.64 13.55
N GLU A 135 14.49 0.49 13.84
CA GLU A 135 14.91 0.82 15.22
C GLU A 135 13.72 0.97 16.17
N VAL A 136 12.64 1.64 15.73
CA VAL A 136 11.40 1.75 16.50
C VAL A 136 10.76 0.39 16.73
N ALA A 137 10.74 -0.49 15.73
CA ALA A 137 10.22 -1.86 15.87
C ALA A 137 11.02 -2.67 16.90
N ALA A 138 12.33 -2.54 16.90
CA ALA A 138 13.21 -3.19 17.88
C ALA A 138 12.99 -2.62 19.29
N ALA A 139 13.00 -1.30 19.44
CA ALA A 139 12.89 -0.63 20.74
C ALA A 139 11.50 -0.80 21.38
N THR A 140 10.43 -0.72 20.59
CA THR A 140 9.05 -0.72 21.10
C THR A 140 8.48 -2.13 21.24
N HIS A 141 8.83 -3.03 20.34
CA HIS A 141 8.20 -4.35 20.23
C HIS A 141 9.18 -5.52 20.39
N GLY A 142 10.48 -5.27 20.49
CA GLY A 142 11.50 -6.33 20.55
C GLY A 142 11.55 -7.18 19.27
N LEU A 143 11.22 -6.56 18.13
CA LEU A 143 11.20 -7.23 16.83
C LEU A 143 12.54 -7.04 16.11
N THR A 144 13.02 -8.09 15.46
CA THR A 144 14.05 -7.97 14.43
C THR A 144 13.34 -7.80 13.10
N VAL A 145 13.52 -6.65 12.48
CA VAL A 145 13.02 -6.32 11.14
C VAL A 145 14.23 -6.13 10.24
N GLU A 146 14.22 -6.72 9.07
CA GLU A 146 15.34 -6.73 8.14
C GLU A 146 15.04 -5.88 6.89
N PRO A 147 16.06 -5.47 6.11
CA PRO A 147 15.84 -4.72 4.87
C PRO A 147 15.18 -5.59 3.78
N PRO A 148 14.50 -4.98 2.79
CA PRO A 148 13.73 -5.70 1.76
C PRO A 148 14.55 -6.69 0.93
N GLU A 149 15.84 -6.45 0.75
CA GLU A 149 16.77 -7.31 0.01
C GLU A 149 16.88 -8.71 0.62
N ARG A 150 16.57 -8.85 1.91
CA ARG A 150 16.54 -10.15 2.59
C ARG A 150 15.49 -11.11 2.02
N ILE A 151 14.55 -10.61 1.21
CA ILE A 151 13.57 -11.48 0.54
C ILE A 151 14.24 -12.54 -0.35
N TYR A 152 15.40 -12.24 -0.94
CA TYR A 152 16.16 -13.18 -1.78
C TYR A 152 16.73 -14.35 -0.99
N ASP A 153 16.98 -14.19 0.31
CA ASP A 153 17.52 -15.20 1.21
C ASP A 153 16.43 -16.03 1.92
N LEU A 154 15.18 -15.60 1.85
CA LEU A 154 14.06 -16.31 2.47
C LEU A 154 13.78 -17.64 1.73
N PRO A 155 13.39 -18.70 2.47
CA PRO A 155 13.11 -19.99 1.86
C PRO A 155 11.91 -19.93 0.91
N PRO A 156 11.91 -20.72 -0.19
CA PRO A 156 10.73 -20.86 -1.05
C PRO A 156 9.61 -21.60 -0.31
N ASP A 157 8.37 -21.42 -0.80
CA ASP A 157 7.18 -22.14 -0.34
C ASP A 157 6.98 -22.08 1.19
N HIS A 158 7.34 -20.97 1.81
CA HIS A 158 7.44 -20.89 3.25
C HIS A 158 6.24 -20.22 3.93
N PHE A 159 5.78 -19.06 3.43
CA PHE A 159 4.78 -18.26 4.13
C PHE A 159 3.35 -18.64 3.75
N ASP A 160 2.51 -18.86 4.77
CA ASP A 160 1.09 -19.12 4.56
C ASP A 160 0.32 -17.86 4.16
N VAL A 161 0.81 -16.69 4.62
CA VAL A 161 0.30 -15.37 4.24
C VAL A 161 1.46 -14.41 4.06
N ILE A 162 1.41 -13.63 2.98
CA ILE A 162 2.29 -12.46 2.78
C ILE A 162 1.41 -11.23 2.70
N THR A 163 1.78 -10.14 3.40
CA THR A 163 1.01 -8.89 3.41
C THR A 163 1.83 -7.72 2.91
N LEU A 164 1.20 -6.86 2.07
CA LEU A 164 1.68 -5.55 1.63
C LEU A 164 0.57 -4.52 1.90
N TRP A 165 0.73 -3.73 2.94
CA TRP A 165 -0.25 -2.72 3.34
C TRP A 165 0.21 -1.34 2.88
N HIS A 166 -0.23 -0.89 1.70
CA HIS A 166 0.23 0.35 1.07
C HIS A 166 1.74 0.37 0.84
N VAL A 167 2.23 -0.63 0.13
CA VAL A 167 3.65 -0.82 -0.15
C VAL A 167 3.92 -1.00 -1.64
N LEU A 168 3.05 -1.75 -2.36
CA LEU A 168 3.31 -2.12 -3.75
C LEU A 168 3.44 -0.90 -4.66
N GLU A 169 2.75 0.19 -4.36
CA GLU A 169 2.81 1.48 -5.07
C GLU A 169 4.17 2.17 -4.93
N HIS A 170 4.96 1.83 -3.92
CA HIS A 170 6.27 2.42 -3.64
C HIS A 170 7.45 1.61 -4.19
N VAL A 171 7.25 0.35 -4.58
CA VAL A 171 8.32 -0.60 -4.89
C VAL A 171 9.02 -0.26 -6.22
N PRO A 172 10.31 0.12 -6.25
CA PRO A 172 10.99 0.49 -7.50
C PRO A 172 11.12 -0.68 -8.49
N GLN A 173 11.44 -1.89 -8.02
CA GLN A 173 11.62 -3.10 -8.81
C GLN A 173 10.38 -3.99 -8.74
N LEU A 174 9.26 -3.53 -9.30
CA LEU A 174 7.94 -4.17 -9.16
C LEU A 174 7.94 -5.66 -9.56
N SER A 175 8.53 -5.98 -10.72
CA SER A 175 8.52 -7.34 -11.26
C SER A 175 9.37 -8.31 -10.43
N ASP A 176 10.57 -7.88 -10.03
CA ASP A 176 11.49 -8.71 -9.23
C ASP A 176 10.90 -8.97 -7.85
N THR A 177 10.34 -7.94 -7.23
CA THR A 177 9.66 -8.07 -5.94
C THR A 177 8.50 -9.07 -6.00
N ILE A 178 7.61 -8.97 -7.00
CA ILE A 178 6.49 -9.91 -7.13
C ILE A 178 6.99 -11.35 -7.36
N THR A 179 8.05 -11.51 -8.14
CA THR A 179 8.68 -12.82 -8.36
C THR A 179 9.13 -13.45 -7.06
N GLU A 180 9.80 -12.69 -6.20
CA GLU A 180 10.30 -13.18 -4.91
C GLU A 180 9.17 -13.40 -3.88
N LEU A 181 8.18 -12.51 -3.85
CA LEU A 181 6.98 -12.71 -3.02
C LEU A 181 6.28 -14.01 -3.41
N ARG A 182 6.11 -14.28 -4.70
CA ARG A 182 5.53 -15.54 -5.19
C ARG A 182 6.40 -16.74 -4.82
N ARG A 183 7.73 -16.65 -4.99
CA ARG A 183 8.67 -17.75 -4.66
C ARG A 183 8.59 -18.14 -3.19
N THR A 184 8.44 -17.17 -2.29
CA THR A 184 8.41 -17.38 -0.84
C THR A 184 7.03 -17.76 -0.31
N LEU A 185 5.96 -17.54 -1.10
CA LEU A 185 4.59 -17.89 -0.75
C LEU A 185 4.40 -19.42 -0.82
N ALA A 186 3.80 -20.01 0.20
CA ALA A 186 3.45 -21.43 0.20
C ALA A 186 2.44 -21.75 -0.92
N PRO A 187 2.40 -22.98 -1.47
CA PRO A 187 1.51 -23.33 -2.59
C PRO A 187 0.01 -23.11 -2.32
N THR A 188 -0.40 -23.15 -1.06
CA THR A 188 -1.78 -22.84 -0.64
C THR A 188 -1.89 -21.47 0.02
N GLY A 189 -0.81 -20.69 0.00
CA GLY A 189 -0.68 -19.39 0.63
C GLY A 189 -1.54 -18.32 -0.04
N THR A 190 -1.67 -17.19 0.63
CA THR A 190 -2.39 -16.02 0.10
C THR A 190 -1.54 -14.78 0.23
N LEU A 191 -1.31 -14.09 -0.88
CA LEU A 191 -0.74 -12.75 -0.91
C LEU A 191 -1.88 -11.74 -0.71
N VAL A 192 -1.73 -10.85 0.25
CA VAL A 192 -2.69 -9.81 0.63
C VAL A 192 -2.08 -8.45 0.27
N VAL A 193 -2.65 -7.77 -0.72
CA VAL A 193 -2.13 -6.49 -1.21
C VAL A 193 -3.17 -5.40 -1.04
N ALA A 194 -2.84 -4.35 -0.30
CA ALA A 194 -3.66 -3.15 -0.19
C ALA A 194 -2.97 -2.01 -0.93
N VAL A 195 -3.68 -1.37 -1.86
CA VAL A 195 -3.18 -0.21 -2.62
C VAL A 195 -4.27 0.84 -2.82
N PRO A 196 -3.91 2.12 -2.97
CA PRO A 196 -4.82 3.18 -3.38
C PRO A 196 -5.43 2.87 -4.75
N ASN A 197 -6.68 3.30 -4.92
CA ASN A 197 -7.43 3.11 -6.18
C ASN A 197 -7.65 4.45 -6.87
N CYS A 198 -6.84 4.79 -7.86
CA CYS A 198 -6.94 6.05 -8.60
C CYS A 198 -8.21 6.16 -9.50
N ALA A 199 -9.07 5.13 -9.52
CA ALA A 199 -10.39 5.16 -10.14
C ALA A 199 -11.54 5.36 -9.14
N SER A 200 -11.23 5.61 -7.87
CA SER A 200 -12.22 5.85 -6.82
C SER A 200 -13.01 7.15 -7.03
N LEU A 201 -14.13 7.30 -6.32
CA LEU A 201 -14.94 8.51 -6.41
C LEU A 201 -14.20 9.73 -5.85
N ASP A 202 -13.51 9.56 -4.73
CA ASP A 202 -12.72 10.61 -4.10
C ASP A 202 -11.52 11.02 -4.97
N ALA A 203 -10.82 10.09 -5.63
CA ALA A 203 -9.78 10.42 -6.61
C ALA A 203 -10.32 11.29 -7.77
N GLN A 204 -11.56 11.03 -8.21
CA GLN A 204 -12.23 11.85 -9.23
C GLN A 204 -12.64 13.22 -8.67
N TYR A 205 -13.13 13.27 -7.43
CA TYR A 205 -13.59 14.50 -6.77
C TYR A 205 -12.44 15.46 -6.44
N TYR A 206 -11.34 14.94 -5.87
CA TYR A 206 -10.19 15.77 -5.49
C TYR A 206 -9.26 16.08 -6.67
N GLY A 207 -9.28 15.30 -7.73
CA GLY A 207 -8.49 15.55 -8.92
C GLY A 207 -6.98 15.45 -8.65
N ALA A 208 -6.22 16.53 -8.88
CA ALA A 208 -4.78 16.56 -8.66
C ALA A 208 -4.41 16.63 -7.16
N ASP A 209 -5.33 17.11 -6.33
CA ASP A 209 -5.14 17.27 -4.89
C ASP A 209 -5.53 16.01 -4.11
N TRP A 210 -5.83 14.90 -4.79
CA TRP A 210 -6.11 13.62 -4.12
C TRP A 210 -4.84 13.13 -3.42
N ALA A 211 -4.85 13.13 -2.09
CA ALA A 211 -3.68 12.87 -1.27
C ALA A 211 -3.05 11.49 -1.54
N ALA A 212 -3.84 10.50 -1.97
CA ALA A 212 -3.30 9.18 -2.28
C ALA A 212 -2.63 9.07 -3.67
N TYR A 213 -2.48 10.17 -4.44
CA TYR A 213 -1.47 10.20 -5.49
C TYR A 213 -0.06 10.24 -4.90
N ASP A 214 0.14 10.91 -3.79
CA ASP A 214 1.36 10.94 -2.97
C ASP A 214 2.67 10.95 -3.78
N VAL A 215 2.73 11.83 -4.80
CA VAL A 215 3.91 11.93 -5.66
C VAL A 215 5.08 12.62 -4.94
N PRO A 216 6.33 12.21 -5.16
CA PRO A 216 6.77 11.14 -6.06
C PRO A 216 6.93 9.77 -5.37
N ARG A 217 6.50 9.63 -4.09
CA ARG A 217 6.64 8.40 -3.30
C ARG A 217 5.84 7.24 -3.90
N HIS A 218 4.61 7.53 -4.38
CA HIS A 218 3.84 6.57 -5.17
C HIS A 218 4.35 6.56 -6.62
N LEU A 219 5.01 5.48 -6.99
CA LEU A 219 5.53 5.26 -8.34
C LEU A 219 4.44 4.75 -9.29
N TYR A 220 3.42 4.07 -8.74
CA TYR A 220 2.33 3.43 -9.48
C TYR A 220 0.97 3.81 -8.92
N HIS A 221 0.01 4.05 -9.83
CA HIS A 221 -1.35 4.46 -9.49
C HIS A 221 -2.35 3.43 -10.01
N PHE A 222 -2.65 2.46 -9.16
CA PHE A 222 -3.42 1.28 -9.52
C PHE A 222 -4.91 1.55 -9.67
N ARG A 223 -5.52 0.81 -10.60
CA ARG A 223 -6.96 0.54 -10.69
C ARG A 223 -7.18 -0.98 -10.57
N PRO A 224 -8.37 -1.46 -10.20
CA PRO A 224 -8.60 -2.90 -10.08
C PRO A 224 -8.19 -3.72 -11.32
N PRO A 225 -8.47 -3.32 -12.57
CA PRO A 225 -7.99 -4.07 -13.75
C PRO A 225 -6.47 -4.12 -13.89
N ASP A 226 -5.76 -3.13 -13.35
CA ASP A 226 -4.30 -3.09 -13.42
C ASP A 226 -3.68 -4.12 -12.47
N VAL A 227 -4.27 -4.28 -11.27
CA VAL A 227 -3.83 -5.30 -10.30
C VAL A 227 -4.09 -6.71 -10.85
N HIS A 228 -5.26 -6.98 -11.43
CA HIS A 228 -5.52 -8.25 -12.11
C HIS A 228 -4.47 -8.55 -13.17
N ARG A 229 -4.27 -7.62 -14.12
CA ARG A 229 -3.29 -7.80 -15.20
C ARG A 229 -1.88 -7.99 -14.68
N LEU A 230 -1.51 -7.26 -13.62
CA LEU A 230 -0.18 -7.38 -13.01
C LEU A 230 0.07 -8.80 -12.52
N PHE A 231 -0.82 -9.32 -11.69
CA PHE A 231 -0.64 -10.64 -11.09
C PHE A 231 -0.85 -11.79 -12.07
N ASP A 232 -1.71 -11.62 -13.08
CA ASP A 232 -1.87 -12.59 -14.18
C ASP A 232 -0.54 -12.82 -14.94
N HIS A 233 0.31 -11.79 -15.11
CA HIS A 233 1.64 -11.94 -15.71
C HIS A 233 2.56 -12.87 -14.93
N PHE A 234 2.34 -13.00 -13.63
CA PHE A 234 3.13 -13.87 -12.74
C PHE A 234 2.45 -15.22 -12.48
N GLY A 235 1.35 -15.57 -13.18
CA GLY A 235 0.60 -16.81 -12.96
C GLY A 235 -0.08 -16.83 -11.60
N MET A 236 -0.56 -15.69 -11.15
CA MET A 236 -1.29 -15.53 -9.91
C MET A 236 -2.66 -14.91 -10.19
N THR A 237 -3.69 -15.38 -9.51
CA THR A 237 -5.08 -14.90 -9.69
C THR A 237 -5.55 -14.09 -8.49
N VAL A 238 -6.17 -12.93 -8.76
CA VAL A 238 -6.93 -12.18 -7.75
C VAL A 238 -8.23 -12.91 -7.47
N THR A 239 -8.36 -13.47 -6.28
CA THR A 239 -9.51 -14.30 -5.87
C THR A 239 -10.61 -13.52 -5.16
N ASP A 240 -10.28 -12.37 -4.55
CA ASP A 240 -11.25 -11.51 -3.87
C ASP A 240 -10.74 -10.06 -3.81
N ILE A 241 -11.66 -9.09 -3.82
CA ILE A 241 -11.36 -7.67 -3.67
C ILE A 241 -12.27 -7.08 -2.59
N ARG A 242 -11.67 -6.44 -1.59
CA ARG A 242 -12.38 -5.84 -0.45
C ARG A 242 -12.10 -4.35 -0.33
N PRO A 243 -13.10 -3.51 -0.02
CA PRO A 243 -12.88 -2.08 0.21
C PRO A 243 -12.21 -1.83 1.57
N MET A 244 -11.25 -0.93 1.60
CA MET A 244 -10.66 -0.40 2.82
C MET A 244 -11.42 0.88 3.22
N ARG A 245 -12.48 0.72 3.99
CA ARG A 245 -13.45 1.80 4.24
C ARG A 245 -12.89 2.95 5.08
N LEU A 246 -12.00 2.66 6.03
CA LEU A 246 -11.43 3.68 6.92
C LEU A 246 -10.42 4.56 6.19
N ASP A 247 -9.73 4.03 5.19
CA ASP A 247 -8.75 4.76 4.39
C ASP A 247 -9.39 5.92 3.61
N ALA A 248 -10.66 5.75 3.19
CA ALA A 248 -11.40 6.81 2.52
C ALA A 248 -11.53 8.09 3.39
N PHE A 249 -11.72 7.92 4.69
CA PHE A 249 -11.80 9.05 5.62
C PHE A 249 -10.46 9.74 5.81
N TYR A 250 -9.40 8.96 5.97
CA TYR A 250 -8.04 9.49 6.12
C TYR A 250 -7.58 10.21 4.86
N VAL A 251 -7.69 9.57 3.69
CA VAL A 251 -7.31 10.16 2.41
C VAL A 251 -8.11 11.42 2.10
N SER A 252 -9.43 11.41 2.36
CA SER A 252 -10.26 12.61 2.15
C SER A 252 -9.85 13.77 3.08
N LEU A 253 -9.47 13.49 4.33
CA LEU A 253 -8.99 14.50 5.27
C LEU A 253 -7.70 15.15 4.75
N LEU A 254 -6.71 14.34 4.36
CA LEU A 254 -5.45 14.83 3.80
C LEU A 254 -5.67 15.60 2.48
N SER A 255 -6.60 15.14 1.64
CA SER A 255 -6.93 15.82 0.38
C SER A 255 -7.57 17.21 0.60
N GLU A 256 -8.40 17.36 1.64
CA GLU A 256 -8.92 18.68 1.99
C GLU A 256 -7.82 19.58 2.57
N GLN A 257 -6.86 19.03 3.32
CA GLN A 257 -5.70 19.80 3.79
C GLN A 257 -4.83 20.28 2.63
N ALA A 258 -4.53 19.39 1.67
CA ALA A 258 -3.70 19.69 0.51
C ALA A 258 -4.23 20.83 -0.37
N ARG A 259 -5.55 21.01 -0.44
CA ARG A 259 -6.22 22.04 -1.24
C ARG A 259 -6.65 23.28 -0.44
N ASP A 260 -6.18 23.42 0.82
CA ASP A 260 -6.64 24.44 1.76
C ASP A 260 -8.17 24.50 1.87
N GLY A 261 -8.80 23.33 1.76
CA GLY A 261 -10.24 23.16 1.73
C GLY A 261 -10.88 23.22 3.10
N TRP A 262 -12.19 23.14 3.12
CA TRP A 262 -12.96 23.13 4.35
C TRP A 262 -13.02 21.71 4.94
N LEU A 263 -12.24 21.42 5.97
CA LEU A 263 -12.08 20.11 6.61
C LEU A 263 -13.40 19.36 6.90
N PRO A 264 -14.53 20.01 7.32
CA PRO A 264 -15.81 19.34 7.48
C PRO A 264 -16.38 18.67 6.22
N ARG A 265 -15.84 18.95 5.02
CA ARG A 265 -16.22 18.24 3.78
C ARG A 265 -15.62 16.85 3.68
N ALA A 266 -14.45 16.61 4.32
CA ALA A 266 -13.75 15.33 4.26
C ALA A 266 -14.63 14.14 4.67
N PRO A 267 -15.36 14.15 5.81
CA PRO A 267 -16.25 13.05 6.18
C PRO A 267 -17.36 12.79 5.16
N VAL A 268 -17.87 13.85 4.51
CA VAL A 268 -18.93 13.73 3.50
C VAL A 268 -18.38 13.09 2.23
N ALA A 269 -17.22 13.54 1.73
CA ALA A 269 -16.57 12.96 0.56
C ALA A 269 -16.22 11.48 0.79
N ALA A 270 -15.67 11.16 1.97
CA ALA A 270 -15.37 9.80 2.37
C ALA A 270 -16.62 8.91 2.44
N ALA A 271 -17.68 9.39 3.07
CA ALA A 271 -18.94 8.64 3.17
C ALA A 271 -19.54 8.36 1.77
N LEU A 272 -19.50 9.36 0.88
CA LEU A 272 -19.96 9.18 -0.51
C LEU A 272 -19.09 8.18 -1.26
N SER A 273 -17.75 8.18 -1.07
CA SER A 273 -16.85 7.19 -1.67
C SER A 273 -17.17 5.76 -1.18
N VAL A 274 -17.41 5.59 0.12
CA VAL A 274 -17.81 4.29 0.70
C VAL A 274 -19.16 3.82 0.17
N LEU A 275 -20.16 4.71 0.10
CA LEU A 275 -21.49 4.38 -0.42
C LEU A 275 -21.45 4.06 -1.92
N TRP A 276 -20.63 4.82 -2.68
CA TRP A 276 -20.44 4.58 -4.11
C TRP A 276 -19.81 3.22 -4.37
N ASN A 277 -18.82 2.83 -3.55
CA ASN A 277 -18.25 1.49 -3.63
C ASN A 277 -19.31 0.40 -3.36
N ALA A 278 -20.20 0.61 -2.39
CA ALA A 278 -21.27 -0.35 -2.09
C ALA A 278 -22.26 -0.52 -3.27
N ALA A 279 -22.51 0.57 -4.02
CA ALA A 279 -23.44 0.57 -5.15
C ALA A 279 -22.84 0.04 -6.47
N HIS A 280 -21.54 0.29 -6.70
CA HIS A 280 -20.90 0.08 -8.02
C HIS A 280 -19.72 -0.89 -7.98
N GLY A 281 -19.37 -1.43 -6.80
CA GLY A 281 -18.25 -2.36 -6.58
C GLY A 281 -16.86 -1.75 -6.85
N HIS A 282 -15.89 -2.15 -6.06
CA HIS A 282 -14.43 -1.86 -6.27
C HIS A 282 -14.06 -0.40 -6.56
N ARG A 283 -14.78 0.58 -5.97
CA ARG A 283 -14.56 2.02 -6.16
C ARG A 283 -14.24 2.79 -4.89
N SER A 284 -13.82 2.10 -3.82
CA SER A 284 -13.29 2.74 -2.61
C SER A 284 -11.93 3.37 -2.85
N SER A 285 -11.54 4.34 -2.03
CA SER A 285 -10.23 5.02 -2.00
C SER A 285 -9.05 4.07 -2.08
N ALA A 286 -9.09 3.01 -1.28
CA ALA A 286 -8.14 1.91 -1.32
C ALA A 286 -8.87 0.57 -1.42
N GLN A 287 -8.21 -0.38 -2.05
CA GLN A 287 -8.70 -1.74 -2.24
C GLN A 287 -7.68 -2.73 -1.70
N LEU A 288 -8.19 -3.76 -1.08
CA LEU A 288 -7.43 -4.92 -0.64
C LEU A 288 -7.71 -6.08 -1.58
N TYR A 289 -6.66 -6.71 -2.07
CA TYR A 289 -6.70 -7.82 -3.00
C TYR A 289 -6.19 -9.09 -2.31
N LEU A 290 -6.93 -10.19 -2.44
CA LEU A 290 -6.48 -11.53 -2.07
C LEU A 290 -6.03 -12.24 -3.34
N ILE A 291 -4.78 -12.69 -3.36
CA ILE A 291 -4.11 -13.19 -4.55
C ILE A 291 -3.52 -14.55 -4.21
N ARG A 292 -3.64 -15.51 -5.11
CA ARG A 292 -3.11 -16.87 -4.97
C ARG A 292 -2.44 -17.32 -6.25
N ASP A 293 -1.54 -18.29 -6.12
CA ASP A 293 -1.01 -18.98 -7.28
C ASP A 293 -2.14 -19.66 -8.06
N ASP A 294 -2.01 -19.63 -9.37
CA ASP A 294 -2.89 -20.43 -10.22
C ASP A 294 -2.68 -21.91 -9.91
N PRO A 295 -3.75 -22.71 -9.86
CA PRO A 295 -3.59 -24.16 -9.70
C PRO A 295 -2.74 -24.70 -10.86
N PRO A 296 -1.86 -25.69 -10.61
CA PRO A 296 -1.09 -26.30 -11.66
C PRO A 296 -2.04 -26.84 -12.75
N ARG A 297 -1.79 -26.41 -13.99
CA ARG A 297 -2.56 -26.85 -15.18
C ARG A 297 -2.31 -28.31 -15.50
#